data_3c5ed4b52d5d245b62c6bbc011ce41e3
#
_entry.id   3c5ed4b52d5d245b62c6bbc011ce41e3
#
_cell.length_a   1.000
_cell.length_b   1.000
_cell.length_c   1.000
_cell.angle_alpha   90.00
_cell.angle_beta   90.00
_cell.angle_gamma   90.00
#
_symmetry.space_group_name_H-M   'P 1'
#
loop_
_entity.id
_entity.type
_entity.pdbx_description
1 polymer ?
#
loop_
_entity_poly.entity_id
_entity_poly.type
_entity_poly.pdbx_seq_one_letter_code
_entity_poly.pdbx_strand_id
1 'polypeptide(L)'
;KVASITPVVVDAETTSLILGITIMYDSSSTTYTADQITSLVSTTVSNYSASDLQTFNTPFRHSKLLGLIDGTDTSILNSVATVTMAKLFTPTLSTATDYRINFNNKFYNPHSGHNASAGGIIASTGFYLNSVTTTTYFFDDDGVGNLRIYSLVAGVRTYLNNAAGTVDYTNGLVTVGSITITGVAEVDGIISTQIRITAIPNSYDITPVRNQILEIDLTNTTYNGSVDATTSTGV
;
A
#
# COMPACT_ATOMS: atom_id res chain seq x y z
N LYS A 1 -6.62 39.05 -30.39
CA LYS A 1 -5.45 38.31 -29.81
C LYS A 1 -5.94 36.93 -29.42
N VAL A 2 -5.51 35.92 -30.17
CA VAL A 2 -5.74 34.52 -29.80
C VAL A 2 -4.75 34.21 -28.67
N ALA A 3 -5.25 33.84 -27.51
CA ALA A 3 -4.40 33.36 -26.42
C ALA A 3 -3.75 32.04 -26.86
N SER A 4 -2.42 32.01 -26.91
CA SER A 4 -1.68 30.78 -27.17
C SER A 4 -1.81 29.88 -25.94
N ILE A 5 -2.50 28.76 -26.07
CA ILE A 5 -2.56 27.71 -25.04
C ILE A 5 -1.34 26.81 -25.31
N THR A 6 -0.38 26.83 -24.40
CA THR A 6 0.72 25.87 -24.42
C THR A 6 0.28 24.66 -23.58
N PRO A 7 0.02 23.49 -24.18
CA PRO A 7 -0.30 22.30 -23.41
C PRO A 7 0.92 21.87 -22.60
N VAL A 8 0.74 21.66 -21.30
CA VAL A 8 1.74 21.04 -20.42
C VAL A 8 1.32 19.59 -20.24
N VAL A 9 2.15 18.66 -20.69
CA VAL A 9 1.99 17.24 -20.39
C VAL A 9 2.61 17.00 -19.02
N VAL A 10 1.79 16.57 -18.08
CA VAL A 10 2.23 16.20 -16.72
C VAL A 10 2.04 14.70 -16.60
N ASP A 11 3.06 14.00 -16.11
CA ASP A 11 2.95 12.58 -15.81
C ASP A 11 1.88 12.35 -14.75
N ALA A 12 1.12 11.27 -14.92
CA ALA A 12 0.12 10.89 -13.94
C ALA A 12 0.77 10.48 -12.62
N GLU A 13 0.26 10.99 -11.51
CA GLU A 13 0.62 10.46 -10.19
C GLU A 13 -0.04 9.10 -9.99
N THR A 14 0.74 8.07 -9.74
CA THR A 14 0.23 6.73 -9.44
C THR A 14 0.14 6.52 -7.93
N THR A 15 -1.00 5.98 -7.48
CA THR A 15 -1.13 5.38 -6.15
C THR A 15 -1.37 3.88 -6.34
N SER A 16 -0.46 3.07 -5.85
CA SER A 16 -0.56 1.62 -5.91
C SER A 16 -1.38 1.11 -4.72
N LEU A 17 -2.18 0.09 -4.93
CA LEU A 17 -2.96 -0.61 -3.92
C LEU A 17 -2.36 -1.98 -3.69
N ILE A 18 -1.92 -2.25 -2.47
CA ILE A 18 -1.44 -3.56 -2.02
C ILE A 18 -2.61 -4.25 -1.33
N LEU A 19 -2.94 -5.44 -1.77
CA LEU A 19 -4.08 -6.19 -1.26
C LEU A 19 -3.61 -7.41 -0.47
N GLY A 20 -4.32 -7.71 0.64
CA GLY A 20 -4.21 -9.00 1.32
C GLY A 20 -5.52 -9.75 1.15
N ILE A 21 -5.57 -10.72 0.23
CA ILE A 21 -6.79 -11.41 -0.19
C ILE A 21 -6.82 -12.80 0.44
N THR A 22 -7.91 -13.09 1.15
CA THR A 22 -8.22 -14.42 1.68
C THR A 22 -9.48 -14.93 1.02
N ILE A 23 -9.41 -16.15 0.48
CA ILE A 23 -10.47 -16.81 -0.29
C ILE A 23 -10.90 -18.05 0.50
N MET A 24 -12.20 -18.16 0.78
CA MET A 24 -12.82 -19.32 1.38
C MET A 24 -13.53 -20.13 0.28
N TYR A 25 -13.17 -21.38 0.10
CA TYR A 25 -13.75 -22.23 -0.93
C TYR A 25 -14.16 -23.62 -0.43
N ASP A 26 -15.13 -24.21 -1.11
CA ASP A 26 -15.59 -25.57 -0.87
C ASP A 26 -14.77 -26.58 -1.69
N SER A 27 -13.93 -27.35 -1.00
CA SER A 27 -13.09 -28.37 -1.65
C SER A 27 -13.87 -29.57 -2.21
N SER A 28 -15.15 -29.73 -1.87
CA SER A 28 -16.00 -30.80 -2.39
C SER A 28 -16.63 -30.45 -3.75
N SER A 29 -16.72 -29.15 -4.07
CA SER A 29 -17.30 -28.63 -5.32
C SER A 29 -16.27 -28.30 -6.39
N THR A 30 -14.99 -28.56 -6.15
CA THR A 30 -13.92 -28.31 -7.12
C THR A 30 -12.84 -29.38 -7.10
N THR A 31 -12.13 -29.52 -8.21
CA THR A 31 -10.91 -30.33 -8.30
C THR A 31 -9.64 -29.46 -8.13
N TYR A 32 -9.79 -28.14 -8.02
CA TYR A 32 -8.67 -27.23 -7.87
C TYR A 32 -8.07 -27.29 -6.46
N THR A 33 -6.77 -27.19 -6.39
CA THR A 33 -6.04 -26.98 -5.15
C THR A 33 -6.14 -25.51 -4.71
N ALA A 34 -5.79 -25.21 -3.46
CA ALA A 34 -5.74 -23.84 -2.95
C ALA A 34 -4.85 -22.93 -3.84
N ASP A 35 -3.69 -23.44 -4.29
CA ASP A 35 -2.77 -22.68 -5.16
C ASP A 35 -3.37 -22.43 -6.55
N GLN A 36 -4.17 -23.35 -7.07
CA GLN A 36 -4.86 -23.14 -8.34
C GLN A 36 -5.98 -22.11 -8.21
N ILE A 37 -6.77 -22.16 -7.13
CA ILE A 37 -7.79 -21.13 -6.84
C ILE A 37 -7.14 -19.76 -6.69
N THR A 38 -6.06 -19.62 -5.90
CA THR A 38 -5.36 -18.34 -5.74
C THR A 38 -4.76 -17.84 -7.06
N SER A 39 -4.29 -18.71 -7.93
CA SER A 39 -3.79 -18.36 -9.27
C SER A 39 -4.90 -17.82 -10.18
N LEU A 40 -6.08 -18.44 -10.17
CA LEU A 40 -7.26 -17.95 -10.90
C LEU A 40 -7.67 -16.56 -10.40
N VAL A 41 -7.75 -16.37 -9.08
CA VAL A 41 -8.09 -15.09 -8.45
C VAL A 41 -7.03 -14.03 -8.76
N SER A 42 -5.74 -14.37 -8.72
CA SER A 42 -4.65 -13.46 -9.10
C SER A 42 -4.82 -12.95 -10.54
N THR A 43 -5.23 -13.82 -11.46
CA THR A 43 -5.53 -13.45 -12.85
C THR A 43 -6.71 -12.49 -12.92
N THR A 44 -7.78 -12.73 -12.15
CA THR A 44 -8.96 -11.84 -12.09
C THR A 44 -8.58 -10.46 -11.54
N VAL A 45 -7.78 -10.40 -10.48
CA VAL A 45 -7.29 -9.15 -9.89
C VAL A 45 -6.40 -8.38 -10.87
N SER A 46 -5.51 -9.08 -11.60
CA SER A 46 -4.67 -8.48 -12.64
C SER A 46 -5.50 -7.86 -13.77
N ASN A 47 -6.49 -8.58 -14.25
CA ASN A 47 -7.41 -8.11 -15.29
C ASN A 47 -8.20 -6.88 -14.81
N TYR A 48 -8.73 -6.89 -13.57
CA TYR A 48 -9.41 -5.76 -12.99
C TYR A 48 -8.49 -4.53 -12.88
N SER A 49 -7.24 -4.71 -12.46
CA SER A 49 -6.27 -3.62 -12.40
C SER A 49 -6.03 -3.00 -13.78
N ALA A 50 -5.82 -3.84 -14.80
CA ALA A 50 -5.47 -3.38 -16.15
C ALA A 50 -6.66 -2.76 -16.89
N SER A 51 -7.87 -3.31 -16.73
CA SER A 51 -9.04 -2.88 -17.51
C SER A 51 -9.85 -1.77 -16.85
N ASP A 52 -9.91 -1.76 -15.53
CA ASP A 52 -10.81 -0.87 -14.78
C ASP A 52 -10.08 0.28 -14.07
N LEU A 53 -8.85 0.07 -13.54
CA LEU A 53 -8.23 1.07 -12.66
C LEU A 53 -7.23 1.99 -13.35
N GLN A 54 -6.48 1.52 -14.33
CA GLN A 54 -5.38 2.28 -14.98
C GLN A 54 -5.91 3.39 -15.91
N THR A 55 -6.95 4.07 -15.47
CA THR A 55 -7.56 5.22 -16.15
C THR A 55 -7.78 6.37 -15.18
N PHE A 56 -7.73 7.61 -15.69
CA PHE A 56 -7.97 8.79 -14.84
C PHE A 56 -9.38 8.79 -14.24
N ASN A 57 -9.47 9.24 -12.99
CA ASN A 57 -10.72 9.42 -12.24
C ASN A 57 -11.51 8.12 -11.98
N THR A 58 -10.92 6.95 -12.18
CA THR A 58 -11.62 5.70 -11.87
C THR A 58 -11.37 5.30 -10.42
N PRO A 59 -12.42 5.28 -9.57
CA PRO A 59 -12.27 4.87 -8.19
C PRO A 59 -12.12 3.35 -8.06
N PHE A 60 -11.26 2.92 -7.15
CA PHE A 60 -11.25 1.55 -6.69
C PHE A 60 -12.47 1.31 -5.79
N ARG A 61 -13.28 0.33 -6.12
CA ARG A 61 -14.45 -0.11 -5.35
C ARG A 61 -14.21 -1.49 -4.79
N HIS A 62 -14.06 -1.57 -3.48
CA HIS A 62 -13.76 -2.80 -2.76
C HIS A 62 -14.80 -3.91 -3.02
N SER A 63 -16.08 -3.57 -2.92
CA SER A 63 -17.17 -4.52 -3.16
C SER A 63 -17.22 -5.02 -4.60
N LYS A 64 -16.84 -4.20 -5.60
CA LYS A 64 -16.74 -4.64 -7.00
C LYS A 64 -15.64 -5.68 -7.15
N LEU A 65 -14.48 -5.46 -6.54
CA LEU A 65 -13.38 -6.42 -6.56
C LEU A 65 -13.79 -7.74 -5.91
N LEU A 66 -14.38 -7.72 -4.71
CA LEU A 66 -14.85 -8.94 -4.04
C LEU A 66 -15.86 -9.70 -4.90
N GLY A 67 -16.82 -9.02 -5.52
CA GLY A 67 -17.77 -9.67 -6.44
C GLY A 67 -17.11 -10.30 -7.65
N LEU A 68 -16.02 -9.74 -8.18
CA LEU A 68 -15.25 -10.35 -9.26
C LEU A 68 -14.47 -11.58 -8.78
N ILE A 69 -13.89 -11.52 -7.57
CA ILE A 69 -13.18 -12.64 -6.95
C ILE A 69 -14.15 -13.80 -6.68
N ASP A 70 -15.28 -13.52 -6.05
CA ASP A 70 -16.30 -14.52 -5.73
C ASP A 70 -16.90 -15.17 -7.00
N GLY A 71 -16.96 -14.41 -8.10
CA GLY A 71 -17.39 -14.93 -9.41
C GLY A 71 -16.32 -15.65 -10.22
N THR A 72 -15.09 -15.78 -9.73
CA THR A 72 -13.98 -16.40 -10.47
C THR A 72 -14.17 -17.91 -10.64
N ASP A 73 -14.67 -18.57 -9.60
CA ASP A 73 -14.99 -20.01 -9.61
C ASP A 73 -16.20 -20.29 -8.73
N THR A 74 -17.03 -21.25 -9.12
CA THR A 74 -18.26 -21.62 -8.40
C THR A 74 -18.01 -22.25 -7.03
N SER A 75 -16.79 -22.72 -6.77
CA SER A 75 -16.40 -23.25 -5.47
C SER A 75 -16.06 -22.16 -4.44
N ILE A 76 -15.84 -20.92 -4.87
CA ILE A 76 -15.54 -19.81 -3.97
C ILE A 76 -16.83 -19.41 -3.25
N LEU A 77 -16.81 -19.51 -1.91
CA LEU A 77 -17.95 -19.20 -1.08
C LEU A 77 -17.95 -17.75 -0.60
N ASN A 78 -16.78 -17.23 -0.27
CA ASN A 78 -16.59 -15.82 0.06
C ASN A 78 -15.12 -15.42 -0.08
N SER A 79 -14.90 -14.12 -0.15
CA SER A 79 -13.57 -13.53 -0.09
C SER A 79 -13.52 -12.32 0.83
N VAL A 80 -12.35 -12.08 1.40
CA VAL A 80 -12.05 -10.88 2.19
C VAL A 80 -10.77 -10.27 1.65
N ALA A 81 -10.76 -8.95 1.49
CA ALA A 81 -9.56 -8.25 1.06
C ALA A 81 -9.28 -7.07 2.00
N THR A 82 -8.04 -6.96 2.45
CA THR A 82 -7.51 -5.74 3.08
C THR A 82 -6.87 -4.87 2.00
N VAL A 83 -6.89 -3.56 2.19
CA VAL A 83 -6.34 -2.59 1.24
C VAL A 83 -5.33 -1.72 1.95
N THR A 84 -4.14 -1.60 1.36
CA THR A 84 -3.10 -0.68 1.80
C THR A 84 -2.69 0.17 0.60
N MET A 85 -2.67 1.49 0.76
CA MET A 85 -2.18 2.39 -0.28
C MET A 85 -0.66 2.46 -0.22
N ALA A 86 -0.01 2.58 -1.38
CA ALA A 86 1.43 2.72 -1.50
C ALA A 86 1.80 3.84 -2.48
N LYS A 87 2.82 4.60 -2.13
CA LYS A 87 3.47 5.57 -3.03
C LYS A 87 4.97 5.42 -2.97
N LEU A 88 5.60 5.62 -4.11
CA LEU A 88 7.05 5.62 -4.27
C LEU A 88 7.56 7.06 -4.36
N PHE A 89 8.69 7.34 -3.74
CA PHE A 89 9.44 8.56 -4.01
C PHE A 89 10.92 8.26 -4.14
N THR A 90 11.61 9.03 -4.99
CA THR A 90 13.06 8.92 -5.19
C THR A 90 13.75 9.94 -4.30
N PRO A 91 14.54 9.53 -3.30
CA PRO A 91 15.26 10.47 -2.46
C PRO A 91 16.41 11.13 -3.22
N THR A 92 16.65 12.44 -2.95
CA THR A 92 17.87 13.12 -3.35
C THR A 92 18.98 12.71 -2.40
N LEU A 93 19.88 11.84 -2.87
CA LEU A 93 20.90 11.26 -1.99
C LEU A 93 21.91 12.30 -1.54
N SER A 94 22.35 12.16 -0.29
CA SER A 94 23.39 12.97 0.36
C SER A 94 23.09 14.48 0.39
N THR A 95 21.84 14.87 0.23
CA THR A 95 21.38 16.25 0.28
C THR A 95 20.19 16.35 1.24
N ALA A 96 20.22 17.34 2.15
CA ALA A 96 19.09 17.60 3.04
C ALA A 96 17.88 18.07 2.23
N THR A 97 16.82 17.29 2.23
CA THR A 97 15.64 17.51 1.38
C THR A 97 14.37 17.19 2.15
N ASP A 98 13.32 17.98 1.94
CA ASP A 98 11.97 17.71 2.42
C ASP A 98 11.19 16.93 1.37
N TYR A 99 10.33 15.99 1.81
CA TYR A 99 9.47 15.23 0.90
C TYR A 99 8.01 15.37 1.30
N ARG A 100 7.16 15.39 0.30
CA ARG A 100 5.74 15.52 0.47
C ARG A 100 5.03 14.42 -0.33
N ILE A 101 4.45 13.45 0.38
CA ILE A 101 3.81 12.28 -0.20
C ILE A 101 2.30 12.37 0.06
N ASN A 102 1.53 12.69 -0.97
CA ASN A 102 0.11 12.93 -0.86
C ASN A 102 -0.69 11.76 -1.45
N PHE A 103 -1.40 11.04 -0.61
CA PHE A 103 -2.29 9.95 -1.01
C PHE A 103 -3.67 10.46 -1.40
N ASN A 104 -4.04 11.67 -1.01
CA ASN A 104 -5.34 12.30 -1.28
C ASN A 104 -6.55 11.49 -0.78
N ASN A 105 -6.34 10.53 0.09
CA ASN A 105 -7.36 9.72 0.73
C ASN A 105 -7.09 9.65 2.23
N LYS A 106 -8.14 9.81 3.01
CA LYS A 106 -8.07 9.81 4.48
C LYS A 106 -7.43 8.52 5.00
N PHE A 107 -6.53 8.65 5.96
CA PHE A 107 -5.90 7.53 6.65
C PHE A 107 -6.75 7.05 7.83
N TYR A 108 -6.60 5.78 8.17
CA TYR A 108 -7.25 5.17 9.31
C TYR A 108 -6.67 5.68 10.62
N ASN A 109 -7.41 6.53 11.31
CA ASN A 109 -7.10 7.01 12.66
C ASN A 109 -8.42 7.35 13.36
N PRO A 110 -9.11 6.36 13.98
CA PRO A 110 -10.44 6.56 14.56
C PRO A 110 -10.44 7.53 15.75
N HIS A 111 -9.33 7.62 16.46
CA HIS A 111 -9.10 8.60 17.53
C HIS A 111 -7.61 8.88 17.69
N SER A 112 -7.28 10.04 18.25
CA SER A 112 -5.89 10.43 18.51
C SER A 112 -5.17 9.38 19.38
N GLY A 113 -3.96 9.00 18.97
CA GLY A 113 -3.15 8.00 19.66
C GLY A 113 -3.54 6.54 19.38
N HIS A 114 -4.54 6.27 18.52
CA HIS A 114 -4.95 4.90 18.17
C HIS A 114 -3.78 4.05 17.69
N ASN A 115 -2.89 4.63 16.90
CA ASN A 115 -1.77 3.95 16.25
C ASN A 115 -0.46 4.02 17.05
N ALA A 116 -0.47 4.56 18.26
CA ALA A 116 0.76 4.93 18.98
C ALA A 116 1.64 3.73 19.38
N SER A 117 1.03 2.60 19.72
CA SER A 117 1.74 1.47 20.35
C SER A 117 2.30 0.44 19.36
N ALA A 118 1.72 0.32 18.19
CA ALA A 118 2.05 -0.75 17.22
C ALA A 118 2.89 -0.27 16.03
N GLY A 119 3.41 0.96 16.05
CA GLY A 119 4.16 1.55 14.95
C GLY A 119 3.28 2.12 13.85
N GLY A 120 2.03 2.43 14.18
CA GLY A 120 1.16 3.24 13.34
C GLY A 120 0.56 2.52 12.13
N ILE A 121 0.00 3.35 11.26
CA ILE A 121 -0.58 2.93 9.98
C ILE A 121 0.31 3.29 8.79
N ILE A 122 1.35 4.09 9.04
CA ILE A 122 2.38 4.41 8.04
C ILE A 122 3.53 3.43 8.22
N ALA A 123 4.01 2.90 7.11
CA ALA A 123 5.25 2.14 7.07
C ALA A 123 6.06 2.51 5.83
N SER A 124 7.35 2.23 5.84
CA SER A 124 8.20 2.42 4.65
C SER A 124 9.10 1.23 4.39
N THR A 125 9.63 1.14 3.16
CA THR A 125 10.84 0.37 2.89
C THR A 125 12.04 1.06 3.53
N GLY A 126 13.13 0.31 3.69
CA GLY A 126 14.31 0.76 4.40
C GLY A 126 15.15 1.79 3.64
N PHE A 127 15.86 2.62 4.38
CA PHE A 127 16.83 3.59 3.85
C PHE A 127 18.04 3.73 4.78
N TYR A 128 19.09 4.40 4.30
CA TYR A 128 20.32 4.62 5.02
C TYR A 128 20.56 6.10 5.32
N LEU A 129 21.15 6.37 6.48
CA LEU A 129 21.54 7.70 6.92
C LEU A 129 23.06 7.71 7.20
N ASN A 130 23.68 8.89 7.05
CA ASN A 130 25.10 9.11 7.39
C ASN A 130 26.07 8.16 6.69
N SER A 131 25.74 7.66 5.50
CA SER A 131 26.53 6.69 4.73
C SER A 131 26.79 5.35 5.48
N VAL A 132 25.99 5.05 6.50
CA VAL A 132 26.08 3.80 7.27
C VAL A 132 25.05 2.82 6.72
N THR A 133 25.52 1.76 6.06
CA THR A 133 24.67 0.72 5.46
C THR A 133 24.41 -0.47 6.38
N THR A 134 25.03 -0.50 7.54
CA THR A 134 24.84 -1.56 8.56
C THR A 134 23.58 -1.36 9.40
N THR A 135 22.99 -0.16 9.37
CA THR A 135 21.74 0.16 10.08
C THR A 135 20.72 0.65 9.08
N THR A 136 19.65 -0.11 8.94
CA THR A 136 18.51 0.26 8.10
C THR A 136 17.49 1.02 8.94
N TYR A 137 17.06 2.17 8.42
CA TYR A 137 16.03 3.02 9.03
C TYR A 137 14.71 2.91 8.27
N PHE A 138 13.62 3.17 8.97
CA PHE A 138 12.26 3.10 8.47
C PHE A 138 11.44 4.27 8.99
N PHE A 139 10.38 4.63 8.28
CA PHE A 139 9.36 5.56 8.76
C PHE A 139 8.17 4.82 9.36
N ASP A 140 7.61 5.38 10.44
CA ASP A 140 6.28 5.06 10.96
C ASP A 140 5.61 6.33 11.53
N ASP A 141 4.38 6.22 12.02
CA ASP A 141 3.65 7.31 12.68
C ASP A 141 3.35 6.98 14.15
N ASP A 142 3.06 8.03 14.94
CA ASP A 142 2.74 7.91 16.37
C ASP A 142 1.23 7.95 16.69
N GLY A 143 0.38 8.07 15.67
CA GLY A 143 -1.06 8.18 15.83
C GLY A 143 -1.57 9.55 16.29
N VAL A 144 -0.68 10.52 16.56
CA VAL A 144 -1.03 11.88 16.96
C VAL A 144 -0.56 12.96 15.99
N GLY A 145 -0.01 12.55 14.84
CA GLY A 145 0.36 13.44 13.73
C GLY A 145 1.86 13.58 13.49
N ASN A 146 2.72 12.87 14.22
CA ASN A 146 4.15 12.90 13.95
C ASN A 146 4.59 11.70 13.10
N LEU A 147 5.45 11.96 12.12
CA LEU A 147 6.23 10.94 11.42
C LEU A 147 7.52 10.69 12.21
N ARG A 148 7.86 9.43 12.43
CA ARG A 148 9.03 9.02 13.20
C ARG A 148 10.01 8.25 12.34
N ILE A 149 11.28 8.23 12.75
CA ILE A 149 12.33 7.37 12.18
C ILE A 149 12.78 6.37 13.24
N TYR A 150 12.81 5.10 12.87
CA TYR A 150 13.30 4.02 13.73
C TYR A 150 14.21 3.07 12.98
N SER A 151 14.97 2.29 13.72
CA SER A 151 15.67 1.09 13.25
C SER A 151 15.23 -0.12 14.07
N LEU A 152 15.54 -1.33 13.58
CA LEU A 152 15.29 -2.56 14.31
C LEU A 152 16.59 -3.03 14.98
N VAL A 153 16.59 -3.07 16.31
CA VAL A 153 17.70 -3.63 17.09
C VAL A 153 17.19 -4.91 17.77
N ALA A 154 17.74 -6.05 17.37
CA ALA A 154 17.27 -7.38 17.79
C ALA A 154 15.72 -7.54 17.59
N GLY A 155 15.19 -7.03 16.50
CA GLY A 155 13.75 -7.08 16.19
C GLY A 155 12.87 -6.05 16.92
N VAL A 156 13.46 -5.22 17.79
CA VAL A 156 12.73 -4.18 18.54
C VAL A 156 12.93 -2.83 17.89
N ARG A 157 11.85 -2.05 17.75
CA ARG A 157 11.92 -0.68 17.23
C ARG A 157 12.67 0.24 18.18
N THR A 158 13.73 0.83 17.68
CA THR A 158 14.51 1.86 18.39
C THR A 158 14.41 3.16 17.62
N TYR A 159 13.78 4.16 18.24
CA TYR A 159 13.50 5.43 17.58
C TYR A 159 14.73 6.36 17.59
N LEU A 160 15.12 6.79 16.38
CA LEU A 160 16.16 7.80 16.19
C LEU A 160 15.57 9.23 16.32
N ASN A 161 14.37 9.42 15.76
CA ASN A 161 13.69 10.70 15.77
C ASN A 161 12.17 10.50 15.86
N ASN A 162 11.54 11.09 16.85
CA ASN A 162 10.10 11.00 17.10
C ASN A 162 9.28 12.11 16.42
N ALA A 163 9.93 13.05 15.74
CA ALA A 163 9.31 14.18 15.03
C ALA A 163 10.09 14.48 13.74
N ALA A 164 10.29 13.46 12.91
CA ALA A 164 10.99 13.59 11.64
C ALA A 164 10.12 14.22 10.54
N GLY A 165 8.85 14.42 10.81
CA GLY A 165 7.89 15.01 9.88
C GLY A 165 6.49 14.99 10.47
N THR A 166 5.47 15.11 9.61
CA THR A 166 4.07 15.14 10.02
C THR A 166 3.21 14.20 9.21
N VAL A 167 2.12 13.72 9.81
CA VAL A 167 1.09 12.90 9.17
C VAL A 167 -0.27 13.58 9.35
N ASP A 168 -0.88 14.01 8.25
CA ASP A 168 -2.24 14.51 8.21
C ASP A 168 -3.19 13.36 7.83
N TYR A 169 -3.81 12.75 8.84
CA TYR A 169 -4.71 11.62 8.65
C TYR A 169 -5.98 12.00 7.89
N THR A 170 -6.42 13.24 7.99
CA THR A 170 -7.65 13.71 7.36
C THR A 170 -7.50 13.91 5.86
N ASN A 171 -6.37 14.47 5.45
CA ASN A 171 -6.10 14.75 4.04
C ASN A 171 -5.24 13.66 3.37
N GLY A 172 -4.76 12.68 4.14
CA GLY A 172 -3.92 11.60 3.60
C GLY A 172 -2.57 12.09 3.12
N LEU A 173 -1.91 12.95 3.92
CA LEU A 173 -0.64 13.56 3.57
C LEU A 173 0.45 13.16 4.57
N VAL A 174 1.56 12.68 4.05
CA VAL A 174 2.80 12.45 4.80
C VAL A 174 3.82 13.51 4.37
N THR A 175 4.35 14.27 5.33
CA THR A 175 5.44 15.20 5.09
C THR A 175 6.67 14.72 5.85
N VAL A 176 7.76 14.46 5.15
CA VAL A 176 9.07 14.18 5.74
C VAL A 176 9.80 15.51 5.84
N GLY A 177 10.21 15.90 7.04
CA GLY A 177 11.04 17.09 7.25
C GLY A 177 12.44 16.92 6.70
N SER A 178 13.25 17.98 6.74
CA SER A 178 14.59 17.98 6.17
C SER A 178 15.43 16.82 6.66
N ILE A 179 15.80 15.91 5.74
CA ILE A 179 16.54 14.68 6.01
C ILE A 179 17.60 14.46 4.94
N THR A 180 18.76 13.95 5.35
CA THR A 180 19.83 13.54 4.42
C THR A 180 19.85 12.02 4.29
N ILE A 181 19.16 11.50 3.29
CA ILE A 181 19.17 10.08 2.95
C ILE A 181 20.42 9.80 2.11
N THR A 182 21.18 8.78 2.48
CA THR A 182 22.45 8.44 1.80
C THR A 182 22.35 7.19 0.92
N GLY A 183 21.26 6.45 1.02
CA GLY A 183 20.97 5.28 0.20
C GLY A 183 19.61 4.68 0.50
N VAL A 184 19.15 3.82 -0.38
CA VAL A 184 17.92 3.02 -0.21
C VAL A 184 18.32 1.57 0.05
N ALA A 185 17.67 0.94 1.02
CA ALA A 185 17.93 -0.46 1.34
C ALA A 185 17.30 -1.39 0.28
N GLU A 186 17.94 -2.53 0.08
CA GLU A 186 17.36 -3.61 -0.73
C GLU A 186 16.06 -4.12 -0.12
N VAL A 187 15.13 -4.51 -0.98
CA VAL A 187 13.89 -5.18 -0.59
C VAL A 187 13.93 -6.56 -1.22
N ASP A 188 13.92 -7.61 -0.40
CA ASP A 188 13.98 -9.01 -0.83
C ASP A 188 15.15 -9.30 -1.80
N GLY A 189 16.31 -8.67 -1.54
CA GLY A 189 17.52 -8.80 -2.37
C GLY A 189 17.48 -7.98 -3.67
N ILE A 190 16.46 -7.16 -3.89
CA ILE A 190 16.33 -6.30 -5.06
C ILE A 190 16.78 -4.89 -4.70
N ILE A 191 17.75 -4.37 -5.46
CA ILE A 191 18.22 -2.99 -5.33
C ILE A 191 17.10 -2.05 -5.82
N SER A 192 16.72 -1.10 -4.96
CA SER A 192 15.77 -0.05 -5.28
C SER A 192 16.44 1.32 -5.21
N THR A 193 16.01 2.23 -6.08
CA THR A 193 16.36 3.65 -5.99
C THR A 193 15.25 4.48 -5.33
N GLN A 194 14.12 3.84 -4.99
CA GLN A 194 12.93 4.49 -4.47
C GLN A 194 12.56 3.93 -3.11
N ILE A 195 12.07 4.80 -2.25
CA ILE A 195 11.47 4.44 -0.97
C ILE A 195 9.95 4.34 -1.19
N ARG A 196 9.38 3.20 -0.81
CA ARG A 196 7.93 3.00 -0.77
C ARG A 196 7.41 3.41 0.60
N ILE A 197 6.41 4.28 0.63
CA ILE A 197 5.62 4.57 1.82
C ILE A 197 4.25 3.94 1.63
N THR A 198 3.80 3.22 2.63
CA THR A 198 2.48 2.61 2.69
C THR A 198 1.63 3.27 3.77
N ALA A 199 0.31 3.29 3.55
CA ALA A 199 -0.66 3.84 4.49
C ALA A 199 -1.95 3.02 4.47
N ILE A 200 -2.51 2.74 5.65
CA ILE A 200 -3.83 2.10 5.77
C ILE A 200 -4.91 3.17 5.55
N PRO A 201 -5.79 3.02 4.56
CA PRO A 201 -6.86 3.98 4.30
C PRO A 201 -7.98 3.86 5.34
N ASN A 202 -8.73 4.96 5.56
CA ASN A 202 -9.91 4.97 6.42
C ASN A 202 -11.12 4.22 5.81
N SER A 203 -11.12 4.05 4.50
CA SER A 203 -12.10 3.29 3.73
C SER A 203 -11.37 2.44 2.70
N TYR A 204 -11.87 1.25 2.44
CA TYR A 204 -11.33 0.40 1.38
C TYR A 204 -11.77 0.84 -0.03
N ASP A 205 -12.75 1.73 -0.13
CA ASP A 205 -13.02 2.45 -1.38
C ASP A 205 -12.03 3.62 -1.52
N ILE A 206 -11.24 3.63 -2.59
CA ILE A 206 -10.23 4.65 -2.85
C ILE A 206 -10.65 5.49 -4.05
N THR A 207 -10.65 6.80 -3.88
CA THR A 207 -11.02 7.74 -4.95
C THR A 207 -9.79 8.52 -5.40
N PRO A 208 -9.39 8.42 -6.68
CA PRO A 208 -8.28 9.20 -7.20
C PRO A 208 -8.66 10.68 -7.34
N VAL A 209 -7.68 11.56 -7.21
CA VAL A 209 -7.83 12.96 -7.60
C VAL A 209 -7.55 13.12 -9.10
N ARG A 210 -7.87 14.29 -9.66
CA ARG A 210 -7.90 14.57 -11.11
C ARG A 210 -6.67 14.10 -11.92
N ASN A 211 -5.49 14.09 -11.34
CA ASN A 211 -4.23 13.71 -12.02
C ASN A 211 -3.68 12.37 -11.54
N GLN A 212 -4.50 11.59 -10.84
CA GLN A 212 -4.07 10.34 -10.20
C GLN A 212 -4.67 9.15 -10.93
N ILE A 213 -3.85 8.11 -11.07
CA ILE A 213 -4.24 6.79 -11.53
C ILE A 213 -4.07 5.82 -10.37
N LEU A 214 -5.02 4.90 -10.22
CA LEU A 214 -4.90 3.78 -9.29
C LEU A 214 -4.46 2.54 -10.04
N GLU A 215 -3.62 1.74 -9.41
CA GLU A 215 -3.23 0.41 -9.89
C GLU A 215 -3.12 -0.56 -8.71
N ILE A 216 -3.25 -1.86 -8.96
CA ILE A 216 -2.95 -2.86 -7.95
C ILE A 216 -1.49 -3.29 -8.08
N ASP A 217 -0.74 -3.20 -6.99
CA ASP A 217 0.62 -3.74 -6.90
C ASP A 217 0.56 -5.27 -6.77
N LEU A 218 0.57 -5.93 -7.91
CA LEU A 218 0.45 -7.40 -7.97
C LEU A 218 1.65 -8.11 -7.33
N THR A 219 2.82 -7.47 -7.29
CA THR A 219 4.04 -8.04 -6.72
C THR A 219 3.96 -8.15 -5.20
N ASN A 220 3.36 -7.16 -4.56
CA ASN A 220 3.24 -7.08 -3.10
C ASN A 220 1.85 -7.52 -2.59
N THR A 221 0.91 -7.82 -3.49
CA THR A 221 -0.41 -8.38 -3.15
C THR A 221 -0.26 -9.84 -2.77
N THR A 222 -0.90 -10.23 -1.67
CA THR A 222 -0.87 -11.59 -1.15
C THR A 222 -2.20 -12.30 -1.34
N TYR A 223 -2.16 -13.58 -1.61
CA TYR A 223 -3.33 -14.43 -1.84
C TYR A 223 -3.26 -15.64 -0.90
N ASN A 224 -4.32 -15.92 -0.18
CA ASN A 224 -4.45 -17.06 0.71
C ASN A 224 -5.76 -17.80 0.43
N GLY A 225 -5.67 -19.04 -0.05
CA GLY A 225 -6.80 -19.94 -0.26
C GLY A 225 -6.99 -20.85 0.95
N SER A 226 -8.18 -20.87 1.52
CA SER A 226 -8.53 -21.72 2.66
C SER A 226 -9.82 -22.49 2.39
N VAL A 227 -9.84 -23.77 2.76
CA VAL A 227 -11.06 -24.58 2.70
C VAL A 227 -12.03 -24.10 3.79
N ASP A 228 -13.29 -23.89 3.42
CA ASP A 228 -14.34 -23.63 4.39
C ASP A 228 -14.73 -24.94 5.11
N ALA A 229 -14.35 -25.02 6.39
CA ALA A 229 -14.62 -26.21 7.19
C ALA A 229 -16.13 -26.41 7.50
N THR A 230 -16.98 -25.38 7.29
CA THR A 230 -18.41 -25.47 7.58
C THR A 230 -19.17 -26.27 6.52
N THR A 231 -18.63 -26.39 5.29
CA THR A 231 -19.23 -27.15 4.20
C THR A 231 -18.84 -28.64 4.23
N SER A 232 -17.73 -28.99 4.90
CA SER A 232 -17.23 -30.38 4.94
C SER A 232 -17.93 -31.30 5.94
N THR A 233 -18.91 -30.82 6.69
CA THR A 233 -19.71 -31.59 7.67
C THR A 233 -21.04 -32.10 7.10
N GLY A 234 -21.20 -32.11 5.80
CA GLY A 234 -22.28 -32.83 5.13
C GLY A 234 -22.10 -34.33 5.25
N VAL A 235 -22.92 -34.98 6.06
CA VAL A 235 -23.08 -36.40 6.35
C VAL A 235 -23.05 -37.28 5.11
#